data_c9276bc6267c3754b28791731ce8c794
#
_entry.id   c9276bc6267c3754b28791731ce8c794
#
_cell.length_a   1.000
_cell.length_b   1.000
_cell.length_c   1.000
_cell.angle_alpha   90.00
_cell.angle_beta   90.00
_cell.angle_gamma   90.00
#
_symmetry.space_group_name_H-M   'P 1'
#
loop_
_entity.id
_entity.type
_entity.pdbx_description
1 polymer ?
#
loop_
_entity_poly.entity_id
_entity_poly.type
_entity_poly.pdbx_seq_one_letter_code
_entity_poly.pdbx_strand_id
1 'polypeptide(L)'
;MRITLRKHPVTAGVIASLLVIVAFVGKTELDRRRHMQTDLTSSGNYKIEATVTIQRPVSEVFAFYRDFKNLPSFLGDVMEIEPIGPATSRWTIEGPFGVRVHWTTEVTEERTNELIRYETATSSATKTYWEIHFSPGADQGETQVREVMKAPGGRSAMDALALIGKFPAQEVSANLHRFKQLMETGRVTDTTYAVSGKFPRR
;
A
#
# COMPACT_ATOMS: atom_id res chain seq x y z
N MET A 1 24.80 -51.38 -4.82
CA MET A 1 23.76 -50.58 -5.42
C MET A 1 24.06 -49.10 -5.11
N ARG A 2 24.70 -48.38 -6.03
CA ARG A 2 25.12 -46.97 -5.83
C ARG A 2 24.03 -46.07 -6.44
N ILE A 3 23.40 -45.24 -5.60
CA ILE A 3 22.43 -44.25 -6.03
C ILE A 3 23.19 -42.96 -6.36
N THR A 4 23.20 -42.61 -7.63
CA THR A 4 23.81 -41.37 -8.14
C THR A 4 22.76 -40.28 -8.08
N LEU A 5 22.90 -39.30 -7.16
CA LEU A 5 22.08 -38.08 -7.13
C LEU A 5 22.48 -37.15 -8.28
N ARG A 6 21.58 -36.99 -9.23
CA ARG A 6 21.67 -36.01 -10.31
C ARG A 6 21.40 -34.59 -9.73
N LYS A 7 22.41 -33.75 -9.67
CA LYS A 7 22.27 -32.33 -9.35
C LYS A 7 21.63 -31.60 -10.54
N HIS A 8 20.47 -31.01 -10.34
CA HIS A 8 19.83 -30.13 -11.32
C HIS A 8 20.39 -28.70 -11.19
N PRO A 9 20.85 -28.06 -12.29
CA PRO A 9 21.44 -26.72 -12.26
C PRO A 9 20.38 -25.63 -12.50
N VAL A 10 19.27 -25.61 -11.76
CA VAL A 10 18.20 -24.60 -11.95
C VAL A 10 18.25 -23.47 -10.91
N THR A 11 19.05 -23.63 -9.84
CA THR A 11 19.04 -22.68 -8.72
C THR A 11 20.00 -21.50 -8.86
N ALA A 12 20.94 -21.53 -9.80
CA ALA A 12 21.94 -20.46 -9.96
C ALA A 12 21.44 -19.26 -10.81
N GLY A 13 20.47 -19.46 -11.70
CA GLY A 13 19.98 -18.42 -12.60
C GLY A 13 19.02 -17.40 -11.97
N VAL A 14 18.30 -17.80 -10.92
CA VAL A 14 17.28 -16.95 -10.27
C VAL A 14 17.94 -15.92 -9.33
N ILE A 15 19.07 -16.27 -8.72
CA ILE A 15 19.75 -15.38 -7.77
C ILE A 15 20.52 -14.25 -8.49
N ALA A 16 21.04 -14.50 -9.70
CA ALA A 16 21.76 -13.49 -10.47
C ALA A 16 20.84 -12.41 -11.07
N SER A 17 19.58 -12.73 -11.37
CA SER A 17 18.62 -11.76 -11.91
C SER A 17 18.09 -10.80 -10.84
N LEU A 18 18.05 -11.18 -9.58
CA LEU A 18 17.64 -10.34 -8.46
C LEU A 18 18.67 -9.23 -8.13
N LEU A 19 19.95 -9.47 -8.35
CA LEU A 19 21.02 -8.51 -8.03
C LEU A 19 21.15 -7.37 -9.05
N VAL A 20 20.74 -7.54 -10.30
CA VAL A 20 20.82 -6.51 -11.34
C VAL A 20 19.67 -5.49 -11.26
N ILE A 21 18.52 -5.88 -10.73
CA ILE A 21 17.35 -4.99 -10.55
C ILE A 21 17.60 -3.98 -9.43
N VAL A 22 18.39 -4.31 -8.42
CA VAL A 22 18.69 -3.44 -7.27
C VAL A 22 19.54 -2.22 -7.65
N ALA A 23 20.36 -2.29 -8.70
CA ALA A 23 21.29 -1.21 -9.07
C ALA A 23 20.67 -0.08 -9.92
N PHE A 24 19.54 -0.29 -10.59
CA PHE A 24 18.95 0.72 -11.50
C PHE A 24 17.86 1.59 -10.86
N VAL A 25 17.34 1.23 -9.68
CA VAL A 25 16.28 1.96 -8.94
C VAL A 25 16.83 3.09 -8.06
N GLY A 26 18.14 3.21 -7.94
CA GLY A 26 18.81 4.01 -6.88
C GLY A 26 18.70 5.54 -6.98
N LYS A 27 18.24 6.16 -8.07
CA LYS A 27 18.27 7.63 -8.20
C LYS A 27 16.93 8.34 -7.98
N THR A 28 15.82 7.68 -8.20
CA THR A 28 14.48 8.24 -7.96
C THR A 28 13.97 7.94 -6.54
N GLU A 29 14.61 7.03 -5.84
CA GLU A 29 14.27 6.56 -4.49
C GLU A 29 14.68 7.54 -3.38
N LEU A 30 15.73 8.35 -3.58
CA LEU A 30 16.22 9.25 -2.51
C LEU A 30 15.26 10.40 -2.19
N ASP A 31 14.53 10.92 -3.16
CA ASP A 31 13.56 12.00 -2.91
C ASP A 31 12.25 11.49 -2.29
N ARG A 32 11.88 10.23 -2.56
CA ARG A 32 10.72 9.58 -1.91
C ARG A 32 10.95 9.26 -0.44
N ARG A 33 12.20 9.00 -0.03
CA ARG A 33 12.54 8.63 1.37
C ARG A 33 12.35 9.76 2.38
N ARG A 34 12.27 11.01 1.96
CA ARG A 34 12.10 12.15 2.87
C ARG A 34 10.73 12.26 3.51
N HIS A 35 9.71 11.58 2.95
CA HIS A 35 8.32 11.63 3.44
C HIS A 35 7.80 10.30 4.00
N MET A 36 8.66 9.30 4.11
CA MET A 36 8.29 7.97 4.59
C MET A 36 9.09 7.62 5.85
N GLN A 37 8.38 7.30 6.90
CA GLN A 37 8.95 6.84 8.15
C GLN A 37 8.48 5.42 8.45
N THR A 38 9.42 4.50 8.70
CA THR A 38 9.13 3.13 9.12
C THR A 38 9.75 2.91 10.49
N ASP A 39 8.92 2.75 11.51
CA ASP A 39 9.34 2.50 12.87
C ASP A 39 8.95 1.10 13.33
N LEU A 40 9.88 0.42 13.99
CA LEU A 40 9.60 -0.81 14.72
C LEU A 40 9.15 -0.43 16.13
N THR A 41 7.91 -0.78 16.47
CA THR A 41 7.44 -0.58 17.85
C THR A 41 8.05 -1.65 18.76
N SER A 42 8.21 -1.31 20.05
CA SER A 42 8.73 -2.23 21.07
C SER A 42 7.89 -3.49 21.29
N SER A 43 6.68 -3.54 20.74
CA SER A 43 5.77 -4.69 20.84
C SER A 43 5.83 -5.68 19.66
N GLY A 44 6.88 -5.63 18.83
CA GLY A 44 7.03 -6.54 17.69
C GLY A 44 6.10 -6.24 16.50
N ASN A 45 5.43 -5.10 16.49
CA ASN A 45 4.66 -4.60 15.34
C ASN A 45 5.53 -3.68 14.50
N TYR A 46 5.27 -3.60 13.21
CA TYR A 46 5.82 -2.54 12.39
C TYR A 46 4.77 -1.46 12.12
N LYS A 47 5.24 -0.23 12.02
CA LYS A 47 4.47 0.95 11.66
C LYS A 47 5.07 1.54 10.39
N ILE A 48 4.22 1.82 9.42
CA ILE A 48 4.57 2.56 8.21
C ILE A 48 3.78 3.86 8.24
N GLU A 49 4.45 4.95 7.89
CA GLU A 49 3.82 6.26 7.82
C GLU A 49 4.27 6.96 6.54
N ALA A 50 3.31 7.51 5.81
CA ALA A 50 3.56 8.33 4.64
C ALA A 50 2.61 9.54 4.63
N THR A 51 3.06 10.63 4.01
CA THR A 51 2.31 11.90 3.95
C THR A 51 2.38 12.47 2.55
N VAL A 52 1.28 13.07 2.10
CA VAL A 52 1.20 13.82 0.85
C VAL A 52 0.36 15.07 1.04
N THR A 53 0.69 16.15 0.32
CA THR A 53 -0.14 17.35 0.23
C THR A 53 -0.87 17.37 -1.11
N ILE A 54 -2.19 17.54 -1.10
CA ILE A 54 -3.09 17.53 -2.25
C ILE A 54 -3.67 18.94 -2.42
N GLN A 55 -3.63 19.50 -3.62
CA GLN A 55 -4.15 20.81 -3.98
C GLN A 55 -5.68 20.75 -4.17
N ARG A 56 -6.40 20.37 -3.10
CA ARG A 56 -7.85 20.29 -3.02
C ARG A 56 -8.32 20.55 -1.59
N PRO A 57 -9.54 21.09 -1.39
CA PRO A 57 -10.12 21.28 -0.06
C PRO A 57 -10.27 19.98 0.71
N VAL A 58 -10.11 20.02 2.03
CA VAL A 58 -10.18 18.84 2.89
C VAL A 58 -11.51 18.10 2.79
N SER A 59 -12.62 18.82 2.62
CA SER A 59 -13.95 18.21 2.45
C SER A 59 -14.06 17.37 1.18
N GLU A 60 -13.42 17.80 0.09
CA GLU A 60 -13.40 17.06 -1.18
C GLU A 60 -12.53 15.82 -1.09
N VAL A 61 -11.32 15.97 -0.52
CA VAL A 61 -10.36 14.87 -0.36
C VAL A 61 -10.91 13.81 0.58
N PHE A 62 -11.50 14.23 1.71
CA PHE A 62 -12.12 13.32 2.68
C PHE A 62 -13.32 12.58 2.07
N ALA A 63 -14.25 13.30 1.42
CA ALA A 63 -15.43 12.70 0.83
C ALA A 63 -15.08 11.65 -0.24
N PHE A 64 -14.04 11.91 -1.05
CA PHE A 64 -13.54 10.96 -2.03
C PHE A 64 -12.97 9.71 -1.38
N TYR A 65 -12.11 9.85 -0.36
CA TYR A 65 -11.48 8.72 0.33
C TYR A 65 -12.51 7.90 1.11
N ARG A 66 -13.46 8.55 1.77
CA ARG A 66 -14.51 7.92 2.58
C ARG A 66 -15.37 6.94 1.79
N ASP A 67 -15.65 7.21 0.54
CA ASP A 67 -16.31 6.22 -0.33
C ASP A 67 -15.27 5.20 -0.81
N PHE A 68 -15.17 4.10 -0.07
CA PHE A 68 -14.18 3.04 -0.34
C PHE A 68 -14.27 2.44 -1.75
N LYS A 69 -15.39 2.62 -2.46
CA LYS A 69 -15.50 2.24 -3.88
C LYS A 69 -14.53 3.02 -4.77
N ASN A 70 -14.08 4.19 -4.33
CA ASN A 70 -13.10 5.00 -5.06
C ASN A 70 -11.66 4.52 -4.88
N LEU A 71 -11.35 3.80 -3.78
CA LEU A 71 -9.98 3.44 -3.42
C LEU A 71 -9.27 2.56 -4.48
N PRO A 72 -9.94 1.61 -5.17
CA PRO A 72 -9.32 0.85 -6.24
C PRO A 72 -8.77 1.72 -7.38
N SER A 73 -9.26 2.95 -7.54
CA SER A 73 -8.80 3.87 -8.59
C SER A 73 -7.37 4.40 -8.36
N PHE A 74 -6.80 4.25 -7.14
CA PHE A 74 -5.43 4.67 -6.84
C PHE A 74 -4.62 3.64 -6.02
N LEU A 75 -5.24 2.73 -5.28
CA LEU A 75 -4.53 1.65 -4.58
C LEU A 75 -3.98 0.64 -5.60
N GLY A 76 -2.69 0.35 -5.54
CA GLY A 76 -1.97 -0.38 -6.58
C GLY A 76 -2.36 -1.84 -6.73
N ASP A 77 -2.74 -2.50 -5.66
CA ASP A 77 -3.04 -3.93 -5.60
C ASP A 77 -4.50 -4.26 -5.29
N VAL A 78 -5.32 -3.26 -4.92
CA VAL A 78 -6.75 -3.44 -4.63
C VAL A 78 -7.54 -3.38 -5.92
N MET A 79 -8.15 -4.49 -6.32
CA MET A 79 -8.89 -4.61 -7.58
C MET A 79 -10.34 -4.16 -7.43
N GLU A 80 -10.96 -4.47 -6.29
CA GLU A 80 -12.36 -4.18 -6.03
C GLU A 80 -12.62 -4.04 -4.54
N ILE A 81 -13.58 -3.19 -4.18
CA ILE A 81 -14.12 -3.08 -2.83
C ILE A 81 -15.63 -3.11 -2.90
N GLU A 82 -16.23 -4.09 -2.22
CA GLU A 82 -17.67 -4.32 -2.12
C GLU A 82 -18.15 -4.02 -0.69
N PRO A 83 -19.02 -3.04 -0.47
CA PRO A 83 -19.68 -2.87 0.82
C PRO A 83 -20.56 -4.09 1.14
N ILE A 84 -20.35 -4.70 2.31
CA ILE A 84 -21.14 -5.86 2.80
C ILE A 84 -21.88 -5.56 4.08
N GLY A 85 -21.77 -4.34 4.60
CA GLY A 85 -22.47 -3.85 5.79
C GLY A 85 -22.27 -2.34 5.95
N PRO A 86 -22.85 -1.72 6.99
CA PRO A 86 -22.78 -0.26 7.22
C PRO A 86 -21.36 0.27 7.38
N ALA A 87 -20.48 -0.51 8.02
CA ALA A 87 -19.08 -0.16 8.26
C ALA A 87 -18.11 -1.21 7.70
N THR A 88 -18.61 -2.25 7.02
CA THR A 88 -17.84 -3.43 6.64
C THR A 88 -17.78 -3.55 5.13
N SER A 89 -16.61 -3.84 4.60
CA SER A 89 -16.39 -4.06 3.17
C SER A 89 -15.50 -5.27 2.91
N ARG A 90 -15.75 -5.93 1.77
CA ARG A 90 -14.90 -6.98 1.22
C ARG A 90 -13.98 -6.39 0.18
N TRP A 91 -12.68 -6.67 0.32
CA TRP A 91 -11.63 -6.20 -0.57
C TRP A 91 -11.08 -7.37 -1.36
N THR A 92 -10.98 -7.21 -2.67
CA THR A 92 -10.27 -8.13 -3.56
C THR A 92 -8.90 -7.53 -3.88
N ILE A 93 -7.85 -8.21 -3.42
CA ILE A 93 -6.46 -7.76 -3.57
C ILE A 93 -5.75 -8.74 -4.49
N GLU A 94 -5.00 -8.22 -5.45
CA GLU A 94 -4.14 -9.03 -6.29
C GLU A 94 -2.72 -9.07 -5.73
N GLY A 95 -2.33 -10.26 -5.31
CA GLY A 95 -0.98 -10.54 -4.83
C GLY A 95 -0.02 -10.91 -5.97
N PRO A 96 1.20 -11.36 -5.61
CA PRO A 96 2.18 -11.86 -6.56
C PRO A 96 1.60 -12.96 -7.45
N PHE A 97 2.05 -13.02 -8.71
CA PHE A 97 1.64 -14.02 -9.70
C PHE A 97 0.13 -14.02 -10.03
N GLY A 98 -0.58 -12.90 -9.78
CA GLY A 98 -2.02 -12.78 -10.07
C GLY A 98 -2.94 -13.53 -9.10
N VAL A 99 -2.41 -13.99 -7.97
CA VAL A 99 -3.22 -14.65 -6.93
C VAL A 99 -4.14 -13.61 -6.28
N ARG A 100 -5.45 -13.85 -6.31
CA ARG A 100 -6.44 -12.98 -5.65
C ARG A 100 -6.70 -13.43 -4.23
N VAL A 101 -6.66 -12.46 -3.32
CA VAL A 101 -6.94 -12.64 -1.89
C VAL A 101 -8.11 -11.76 -1.51
N HIS A 102 -9.00 -12.29 -0.70
CA HIS A 102 -10.15 -11.53 -0.19
C HIS A 102 -9.94 -11.19 1.28
N TRP A 103 -10.06 -9.90 1.59
CA TRP A 103 -10.04 -9.40 2.96
C TRP A 103 -11.37 -8.76 3.30
N THR A 104 -11.75 -8.88 4.54
CA THR A 104 -12.85 -8.09 5.11
C THR A 104 -12.23 -7.02 5.98
N THR A 105 -12.66 -5.78 5.79
CA THR A 105 -12.26 -4.64 6.62
C THR A 105 -13.49 -4.03 7.30
N GLU A 106 -13.24 -3.41 8.44
CA GLU A 106 -14.25 -2.70 9.21
C GLU A 106 -13.75 -1.29 9.55
N VAL A 107 -14.58 -0.27 9.30
CA VAL A 107 -14.32 1.10 9.74
C VAL A 107 -14.63 1.17 11.23
N THR A 108 -13.62 1.47 12.04
CA THR A 108 -13.72 1.50 13.51
C THR A 108 -13.89 2.91 14.06
N GLU A 109 -13.47 3.93 13.32
CA GLU A 109 -13.65 5.33 13.67
C GLU A 109 -13.71 6.21 12.41
N GLU A 110 -14.65 7.15 12.39
CA GLU A 110 -14.73 8.19 11.37
C GLU A 110 -15.00 9.55 12.03
N ARG A 111 -14.16 10.52 11.71
CA ARG A 111 -14.36 11.94 12.03
C ARG A 111 -14.29 12.75 10.76
N THR A 112 -15.40 13.38 10.42
CA THR A 112 -15.53 14.13 9.16
C THR A 112 -14.41 15.14 8.96
N ASN A 113 -13.74 15.07 7.82
CA ASN A 113 -12.61 15.93 7.42
C ASN A 113 -11.34 15.79 8.29
N GLU A 114 -11.27 14.80 9.19
CA GLU A 114 -10.14 14.63 10.12
C GLU A 114 -9.52 13.23 10.06
N LEU A 115 -10.35 12.17 10.14
CA LEU A 115 -9.84 10.83 10.39
C LEU A 115 -10.77 9.75 9.84
N ILE A 116 -10.17 8.73 9.23
CA ILE A 116 -10.81 7.44 8.98
C ILE A 116 -9.87 6.37 9.54
N ARG A 117 -10.38 5.52 10.45
CA ARG A 117 -9.70 4.31 10.91
C ARG A 117 -10.43 3.09 10.42
N TYR A 118 -9.70 2.14 9.91
CA TYR A 118 -10.24 0.83 9.53
C TYR A 118 -9.22 -0.25 9.79
N GLU A 119 -9.70 -1.48 9.93
CA GLU A 119 -8.86 -2.63 10.20
C GLU A 119 -9.37 -3.88 9.49
N THR A 120 -8.53 -4.88 9.31
CA THR A 120 -8.97 -6.20 8.88
C THR A 120 -9.86 -6.83 9.96
N ALA A 121 -10.99 -7.40 9.56
CA ALA A 121 -11.92 -8.06 10.47
C ALA A 121 -11.23 -9.21 11.24
N THR A 122 -11.77 -9.55 12.41
CA THR A 122 -11.21 -10.57 13.31
C THR A 122 -11.06 -11.95 12.67
N SER A 123 -11.87 -12.25 11.64
CA SER A 123 -11.79 -13.50 10.87
C SER A 123 -10.60 -13.54 9.89
N SER A 124 -9.88 -12.45 9.69
CA SER A 124 -8.74 -12.39 8.77
C SER A 124 -7.50 -13.03 9.38
N ALA A 125 -6.73 -13.74 8.56
CA ALA A 125 -5.51 -14.41 9.00
C ALA A 125 -4.42 -13.45 9.52
N THR A 126 -4.46 -12.19 9.07
CA THR A 126 -3.53 -11.14 9.50
C THR A 126 -4.32 -9.91 9.93
N LYS A 127 -4.02 -9.41 11.12
CA LYS A 127 -4.62 -8.19 11.64
C LYS A 127 -3.78 -6.99 11.18
N THR A 128 -4.37 -6.09 10.41
CA THR A 128 -3.74 -4.86 9.94
C THR A 128 -4.65 -3.69 10.25
N TYR A 129 -4.05 -2.57 10.62
CA TYR A 129 -4.74 -1.35 11.04
C TYR A 129 -4.29 -0.20 10.16
N TRP A 130 -5.23 0.65 9.75
CA TRP A 130 -4.98 1.88 8.99
C TRP A 130 -5.61 3.07 9.68
N GLU A 131 -4.88 4.16 9.69
CA GLU A 131 -5.35 5.47 10.12
C GLU A 131 -5.04 6.47 9.02
N ILE A 132 -6.07 7.11 8.48
CA ILE A 132 -5.93 8.13 7.47
C ILE A 132 -6.32 9.46 8.10
N HIS A 133 -5.34 10.32 8.27
CA HIS A 133 -5.54 11.65 8.84
C HIS A 133 -5.62 12.69 7.72
N PHE A 134 -6.59 13.58 7.84
CA PHE A 134 -6.79 14.71 6.95
C PHE A 134 -6.65 16.00 7.75
N SER A 135 -5.90 16.97 7.25
CA SER A 135 -5.75 18.29 7.85
C SER A 135 -5.56 19.33 6.77
N PRO A 136 -5.89 20.59 7.03
CA PRO A 136 -5.51 21.69 6.13
C PRO A 136 -4.01 21.67 5.86
N GLY A 137 -3.62 21.93 4.59
CA GLY A 137 -2.23 22.14 4.20
C GLY A 137 -1.69 23.50 4.64
N ALA A 138 -0.48 23.82 4.20
CA ALA A 138 0.15 25.11 4.49
C ALA A 138 -0.52 26.25 3.72
N ASP A 139 -0.96 25.97 2.49
CA ASP A 139 -1.63 26.94 1.64
C ASP A 139 -3.15 26.77 1.68
N GLN A 140 -3.85 27.86 1.36
CA GLN A 140 -5.31 27.84 1.31
C GLN A 140 -5.81 26.87 0.21
N GLY A 141 -6.73 25.97 0.56
CA GLY A 141 -7.29 25.00 -0.36
C GLY A 141 -6.45 23.74 -0.56
N GLU A 142 -5.40 23.57 0.24
CA GLU A 142 -4.63 22.34 0.32
C GLU A 142 -5.09 21.42 1.44
N THR A 143 -4.87 20.13 1.25
CA THR A 143 -5.08 19.10 2.26
C THR A 143 -3.81 18.29 2.44
N GLN A 144 -3.34 18.17 3.66
CA GLN A 144 -2.34 17.19 4.04
C GLN A 144 -3.05 15.87 4.39
N VAL A 145 -2.69 14.80 3.69
CA VAL A 145 -3.14 13.42 3.98
C VAL A 145 -1.97 12.63 4.53
N ARG A 146 -2.13 12.10 5.74
CA ARG A 146 -1.15 11.24 6.40
C ARG A 146 -1.76 9.87 6.63
N GLU A 147 -1.15 8.85 6.03
CA GLU A 147 -1.53 7.44 6.20
C GLU A 147 -0.58 6.75 7.17
N VAL A 148 -1.14 6.06 8.14
CA VAL A 148 -0.42 5.21 9.10
C VAL A 148 -0.95 3.80 8.98
N MET A 149 -0.09 2.84 8.64
CA MET A 149 -0.39 1.43 8.62
C MET A 149 0.37 0.72 9.74
N LYS A 150 -0.31 -0.16 10.47
CA LYS A 150 0.28 -1.01 11.52
C LYS A 150 -0.06 -2.46 11.27
N ALA A 151 0.92 -3.36 11.38
CA ALA A 151 0.70 -4.79 11.27
C ALA A 151 1.64 -5.57 12.20
N PRO A 152 1.23 -6.78 12.67
CA PRO A 152 2.06 -7.63 13.49
C PRO A 152 3.22 -8.24 12.68
N GLY A 153 4.25 -8.74 13.39
CA GLY A 153 5.33 -9.53 12.82
C GLY A 153 6.69 -8.83 12.69
N GLY A 154 6.76 -7.53 13.00
CA GLY A 154 8.02 -6.79 13.08
C GLY A 154 8.87 -6.90 11.82
N ARG A 155 10.21 -6.85 11.98
CA ARG A 155 11.18 -6.90 10.88
C ARG A 155 11.10 -8.20 10.08
N SER A 156 10.92 -9.34 10.76
CA SER A 156 10.90 -10.66 10.09
C SER A 156 9.74 -10.78 9.09
N ALA A 157 8.59 -10.22 9.40
CA ALA A 157 7.46 -10.18 8.45
C ALA A 157 7.76 -9.30 7.24
N MET A 158 8.42 -8.15 7.46
CA MET A 158 8.84 -7.27 6.37
C MET A 158 9.85 -7.94 5.44
N ASP A 159 10.83 -8.64 6.01
CA ASP A 159 11.83 -9.38 5.24
C ASP A 159 11.18 -10.52 4.43
N ALA A 160 10.22 -11.23 5.01
CA ALA A 160 9.48 -12.28 4.32
C ALA A 160 8.62 -11.70 3.15
N LEU A 161 7.97 -10.55 3.35
CA LEU A 161 7.23 -9.87 2.29
C LEU A 161 8.16 -9.41 1.17
N ALA A 162 9.35 -8.88 1.50
CA ALA A 162 10.33 -8.45 0.51
C ALA A 162 10.81 -9.62 -0.38
N LEU A 163 10.94 -10.84 0.16
CA LEU A 163 11.31 -12.04 -0.62
C LEU A 163 10.31 -12.37 -1.73
N ILE A 164 9.04 -11.99 -1.57
CA ILE A 164 7.99 -12.18 -2.58
C ILE A 164 7.67 -10.91 -3.36
N GLY A 165 8.55 -9.89 -3.28
CA GLY A 165 8.40 -8.64 -4.02
C GLY A 165 7.37 -7.67 -3.45
N LYS A 166 6.94 -7.85 -2.20
CA LYS A 166 6.06 -6.92 -1.49
C LYS A 166 6.86 -5.98 -0.62
N PHE A 167 6.63 -4.69 -0.82
CA PHE A 167 7.33 -3.59 -0.14
C PHE A 167 6.31 -2.61 0.45
N PRO A 168 5.66 -2.96 1.58
CA PRO A 168 4.51 -2.20 2.08
C PRO A 168 4.75 -0.70 2.27
N ALA A 169 5.94 -0.31 2.70
CA ALA A 169 6.27 1.10 2.87
C ALA A 169 6.29 1.86 1.53
N GLN A 170 6.88 1.25 0.50
CA GLN A 170 6.91 1.83 -0.84
C GLN A 170 5.51 1.80 -1.49
N GLU A 171 4.74 0.75 -1.24
CA GLU A 171 3.36 0.62 -1.73
C GLU A 171 2.45 1.71 -1.14
N VAL A 172 2.52 1.96 0.18
CA VAL A 172 1.77 3.04 0.86
C VAL A 172 2.15 4.41 0.27
N SER A 173 3.45 4.69 0.13
CA SER A 173 3.91 5.95 -0.46
C SER A 173 3.42 6.11 -1.91
N ALA A 174 3.54 5.07 -2.74
CA ALA A 174 3.08 5.11 -4.12
C ALA A 174 1.55 5.28 -4.23
N ASN A 175 0.78 4.64 -3.32
CA ASN A 175 -0.67 4.81 -3.24
C ASN A 175 -1.05 6.26 -2.96
N LEU A 176 -0.41 6.91 -1.99
CA LEU A 176 -0.66 8.32 -1.69
C LEU A 176 -0.27 9.25 -2.86
N HIS A 177 0.81 8.96 -3.57
CA HIS A 177 1.16 9.71 -4.78
C HIS A 177 0.12 9.57 -5.88
N ARG A 178 -0.40 8.35 -6.11
CA ARG A 178 -1.49 8.13 -7.06
C ARG A 178 -2.78 8.81 -6.63
N PHE A 179 -3.08 8.81 -5.33
CA PHE A 179 -4.22 9.55 -4.79
C PHE A 179 -4.10 11.04 -5.08
N LYS A 180 -2.93 11.64 -4.81
CA LYS A 180 -2.64 13.02 -5.19
C LYS A 180 -2.85 13.26 -6.68
N GLN A 181 -2.26 12.45 -7.55
CA GLN A 181 -2.43 12.58 -9.00
C GLN A 181 -3.90 12.54 -9.40
N LEU A 182 -4.65 11.57 -8.87
CA LEU A 182 -6.07 11.42 -9.18
C LEU A 182 -6.87 12.65 -8.78
N MET A 183 -6.68 13.13 -7.54
CA MET A 183 -7.40 14.29 -7.03
C MET A 183 -7.07 15.58 -7.80
N GLU A 184 -5.82 15.77 -8.19
CA GLU A 184 -5.38 17.01 -8.85
C GLU A 184 -5.61 17.00 -10.37
N THR A 185 -5.53 15.83 -11.02
CA THR A 185 -5.53 15.73 -12.48
C THR A 185 -6.65 14.88 -13.06
N GLY A 186 -7.41 14.19 -12.21
CA GLY A 186 -8.48 13.25 -12.61
C GLY A 186 -7.97 11.92 -13.17
N ARG A 187 -6.66 11.63 -13.13
CA ARG A 187 -6.10 10.39 -13.68
C ARG A 187 -4.82 9.96 -12.94
N VAL A 188 -4.57 8.64 -12.96
CA VAL A 188 -3.35 8.03 -12.43
C VAL A 188 -2.43 7.64 -13.59
N THR A 189 -1.16 8.02 -13.49
CA THR A 189 -0.11 7.65 -14.45
C THR A 189 1.07 6.91 -13.79
N ASP A 190 1.18 6.97 -12.46
CA ASP A 190 2.21 6.25 -11.70
C ASP A 190 1.82 4.76 -11.56
N THR A 191 2.58 3.88 -12.18
CA THR A 191 2.39 2.42 -12.12
C THR A 191 3.33 1.73 -11.14
N THR A 192 4.13 2.48 -10.38
CA THR A 192 5.13 1.94 -9.45
C THR A 192 4.44 1.16 -8.32
N TYR A 193 4.90 -0.05 -8.05
CA TYR A 193 4.31 -0.95 -7.04
C TYR A 193 2.81 -1.24 -7.26
N ALA A 194 2.32 -1.12 -8.48
CA ALA A 194 0.96 -1.52 -8.83
C ALA A 194 0.95 -2.85 -9.58
N VAL A 195 -0.18 -3.51 -9.56
CA VAL A 195 -0.42 -4.70 -10.38
C VAL A 195 -0.27 -4.35 -11.86
N SER A 196 0.38 -5.23 -12.60
CA SER A 196 0.63 -5.02 -14.03
C SER A 196 -0.67 -4.77 -14.81
N GLY A 197 -0.70 -3.69 -15.56
CA GLY A 197 -1.85 -3.34 -16.39
C GLY A 197 -3.01 -2.65 -15.66
N LYS A 198 -2.92 -2.44 -14.34
CA LYS A 198 -3.98 -1.79 -13.57
C LYS A 198 -4.17 -0.32 -13.95
N PHE A 199 -3.07 0.39 -14.13
CA PHE A 199 -3.10 1.79 -14.57
C PHE A 199 -2.52 1.90 -15.98
N PRO A 200 -3.10 2.77 -16.85
CA PRO A 200 -2.61 2.93 -18.21
C PRO A 200 -1.16 3.44 -18.21
N ARG A 201 -0.30 2.79 -19.00
CA ARG A 201 1.01 3.34 -19.35
C ARG A 201 0.80 4.40 -20.44
N ARG A 202 1.52 5.52 -20.33
CA ARG A 202 1.63 6.47 -21.45
C ARG A 202 2.45 5.88 -22.58
#